data_4fb820fd947f1e5e3b7ce78077e70c1f
#
_entry.id   4fb820fd947f1e5e3b7ce78077e70c1f
#
_cell.length_a   1.000
_cell.length_b   1.000
_cell.length_c   1.000
_cell.angle_alpha   90.00
_cell.angle_beta   90.00
_cell.angle_gamma   90.00
#
_symmetry.space_group_name_H-M   'P 1'
#
loop_
_entity.id
_entity.type
_entity.pdbx_description
1 polymer ?
#
loop_
_entity_poly.entity_id
_entity_poly.type
_entity_poly.pdbx_seq_one_letter_code
_entity_poly.pdbx_strand_id
1 'polypeptide(L)'
;MKFRFHPLCKSMKLSSLMFADDLLLFSKGDVDSIMILLRTFSTFSQASGLQMSRGKSNVYFNGVSGEVRREIVQAVLLKIEAVCRNFLWHGGTEYARTPTVAWSKLCTNQKEGGLGLRDEYSWNKAAVGKLVWWIQAHPSKLWVQWVHSVYLKGQEWEDYNPSQDASWTWKKVCKLKQEFQQAYHQNEWAIVSGKEYTIKKGYSWLRQVNPDVSWYHIVWTKWSIPKHSFIAWLYYQQGFNTKDKLFRLGISPDSSCCICAQEEESPYHLFFQCQYSRRVIQRIQEWTGVTVSATNTQNWWQHRRFTRLKHGVLNSILNAAMYYIWNKRNASRHEGVIISPGRCVVMIQADIRNKIKQQLQGTVSRKDKHWIEKLLH
;
A
#
# COMPACT_ATOMS: atom_id res chain seq x y z
N MET A 1 30.14 -11.77 -2.16
CA MET A 1 30.01 -10.53 -1.38
C MET A 1 30.82 -10.65 -0.10
N LYS A 2 31.71 -9.69 0.19
CA LYS A 2 32.56 -9.69 1.39
C LYS A 2 32.24 -8.45 2.22
N PHE A 3 31.84 -8.62 3.50
CA PHE A 3 31.60 -7.52 4.41
C PHE A 3 32.88 -6.76 4.74
N ARG A 4 32.82 -5.44 4.73
CA ARG A 4 33.91 -4.55 5.09
C ARG A 4 33.47 -3.62 6.23
N PHE A 5 34.25 -3.61 7.30
CA PHE A 5 34.00 -2.74 8.44
C PHE A 5 34.19 -1.26 8.05
N HIS A 6 33.46 -0.39 8.74
CA HIS A 6 33.72 1.04 8.67
C HIS A 6 35.20 1.32 9.04
N PRO A 7 35.93 2.20 8.33
CA PRO A 7 37.36 2.41 8.59
C PRO A 7 37.71 2.66 10.04
N LEU A 8 36.93 3.51 10.76
CA LEU A 8 37.14 3.83 12.18
C LEU A 8 36.73 2.72 13.14
N CYS A 9 35.99 1.72 12.69
CA CYS A 9 35.51 0.59 13.53
C CYS A 9 36.25 -0.73 13.20
N LYS A 10 37.17 -0.71 12.22
CA LYS A 10 37.85 -1.90 11.73
C LYS A 10 38.72 -2.59 12.79
N SER A 11 39.44 -1.82 13.59
CA SER A 11 40.31 -2.33 14.65
C SER A 11 39.53 -3.08 15.74
N MET A 12 38.34 -2.60 16.07
CA MET A 12 37.45 -3.20 17.07
C MET A 12 36.50 -4.24 16.45
N LYS A 13 36.51 -4.45 15.14
CA LYS A 13 35.57 -5.27 14.39
C LYS A 13 34.10 -4.92 14.72
N LEU A 14 33.81 -3.68 15.01
CA LEU A 14 32.49 -3.20 15.41
C LEU A 14 31.62 -2.99 14.18
N SER A 15 30.52 -3.75 14.10
CA SER A 15 29.51 -3.62 13.03
C SER A 15 28.18 -3.12 13.53
N SER A 16 27.91 -3.20 14.84
CA SER A 16 26.63 -2.77 15.41
C SER A 16 26.80 -2.31 16.85
N LEU A 17 25.93 -1.38 17.26
CA LEU A 17 25.71 -1.00 18.66
C LEU A 17 24.19 -1.02 18.90
N MET A 18 23.79 -1.61 20.02
CA MET A 18 22.39 -1.66 20.46
C MET A 18 22.27 -0.96 21.81
N PHE A 19 21.28 -0.09 21.91
CA PHE A 19 20.92 0.54 23.17
C PHE A 19 19.38 0.59 23.27
N ALA A 20 18.83 -0.19 24.18
CA ALA A 20 17.39 -0.40 24.33
C ALA A 20 16.74 -0.84 22.99
N ASP A 21 15.89 -0.02 22.40
CA ASP A 21 15.20 -0.24 21.14
C ASP A 21 15.94 0.37 19.91
N ASP A 22 17.02 1.11 20.14
CA ASP A 22 17.82 1.73 19.09
C ASP A 22 18.96 0.80 18.64
N LEU A 23 19.11 0.66 17.31
CA LEU A 23 20.17 -0.11 16.66
C LEU A 23 20.96 0.77 15.70
N LEU A 24 22.26 0.92 15.93
CA LEU A 24 23.21 1.55 15.03
C LEU A 24 24.01 0.47 14.29
N LEU A 25 24.05 0.54 12.97
CA LEU A 25 24.81 -0.37 12.13
C LEU A 25 25.92 0.39 11.39
N PHE A 26 27.12 -0.18 11.39
CA PHE A 26 28.32 0.43 10.80
C PHE A 26 28.93 -0.45 9.73
N SER A 27 29.22 0.10 8.55
CA SER A 27 29.95 -0.58 7.51
C SER A 27 30.77 0.41 6.67
N LYS A 28 31.69 -0.10 5.86
CA LYS A 28 32.25 0.68 4.76
C LYS A 28 31.10 1.07 3.82
N GLY A 29 31.17 2.27 3.25
CA GLY A 29 30.16 2.79 2.35
C GLY A 29 30.25 2.16 0.95
N ASP A 30 30.02 0.86 0.85
CA ASP A 30 29.87 0.13 -0.42
C ASP A 30 28.60 -0.74 -0.39
N VAL A 31 28.04 -1.00 -1.58
CA VAL A 31 26.78 -1.71 -1.77
C VAL A 31 26.79 -3.11 -1.14
N ASP A 32 27.89 -3.86 -1.31
CA ASP A 32 28.03 -5.21 -0.78
C ASP A 32 27.92 -5.25 0.74
N SER A 33 28.65 -4.37 1.43
CA SER A 33 28.63 -4.29 2.90
C SER A 33 27.27 -3.89 3.44
N ILE A 34 26.60 -2.93 2.81
CA ILE A 34 25.24 -2.50 3.18
C ILE A 34 24.23 -3.63 2.96
N MET A 35 24.32 -4.35 1.84
CA MET A 35 23.41 -5.47 1.56
C MET A 35 23.59 -6.63 2.54
N ILE A 36 24.82 -6.89 3.01
CA ILE A 36 25.08 -7.89 4.05
C ILE A 36 24.44 -7.44 5.37
N LEU A 37 24.62 -6.17 5.78
CA LEU A 37 23.99 -5.63 6.99
C LEU A 37 22.47 -5.74 6.94
N LEU A 38 21.85 -5.37 5.82
CA LEU A 38 20.39 -5.45 5.66
C LEU A 38 19.87 -6.90 5.72
N ARG A 39 20.61 -7.86 5.16
CA ARG A 39 20.28 -9.29 5.26
C ARG A 39 20.37 -9.78 6.71
N THR A 40 21.48 -9.48 7.39
CA THR A 40 21.68 -9.86 8.79
C THR A 40 20.62 -9.26 9.69
N PHE A 41 20.26 -7.98 9.46
CA PHE A 41 19.19 -7.33 10.18
C PHE A 41 17.82 -7.98 9.90
N SER A 42 17.54 -8.38 8.66
CA SER A 42 16.32 -9.11 8.32
C SER A 42 16.20 -10.44 9.11
N THR A 43 17.29 -11.21 9.16
CA THR A 43 17.34 -12.45 9.94
C THR A 43 17.15 -12.21 11.44
N PHE A 44 17.80 -11.17 11.98
CA PHE A 44 17.62 -10.77 13.38
C PHE A 44 16.18 -10.33 13.67
N SER A 45 15.57 -9.55 12.80
CA SER A 45 14.18 -9.10 12.92
C SER A 45 13.20 -10.27 12.94
N GLN A 46 13.42 -11.29 12.10
CA GLN A 46 12.61 -12.52 12.09
C GLN A 46 12.76 -13.33 13.40
N ALA A 47 13.97 -13.44 13.91
CA ALA A 47 14.24 -14.21 15.12
C ALA A 47 13.76 -13.52 16.40
N SER A 48 13.85 -12.19 16.46
CA SER A 48 13.53 -11.39 17.66
C SER A 48 12.09 -10.86 17.69
N GLY A 49 11.38 -10.87 16.56
CA GLY A 49 10.08 -10.20 16.42
C GLY A 49 10.14 -8.66 16.36
N LEU A 50 11.33 -8.06 16.49
CA LEU A 50 11.52 -6.62 16.43
C LEU A 50 11.42 -6.13 14.99
N GLN A 51 10.61 -5.08 14.75
CA GLN A 51 10.43 -4.50 13.43
C GLN A 51 11.05 -3.11 13.34
N MET A 52 11.68 -2.82 12.21
CA MET A 52 12.25 -1.49 11.94
C MET A 52 11.15 -0.45 11.75
N SER A 53 11.20 0.63 12.55
CA SER A 53 10.33 1.79 12.35
C SER A 53 10.87 2.65 11.22
N ARG A 54 10.18 2.66 10.07
CA ARG A 54 10.57 3.45 8.90
C ARG A 54 10.66 4.95 9.14
N GLY A 55 9.77 5.47 9.98
CA GLY A 55 9.73 6.91 10.30
C GLY A 55 10.84 7.37 11.23
N LYS A 56 11.52 6.44 11.92
CA LYS A 56 12.60 6.72 12.87
C LYS A 56 13.99 6.26 12.39
N SER A 57 14.07 5.55 11.26
CA SER A 57 15.33 5.00 10.75
C SER A 57 16.00 5.96 9.77
N ASN A 58 17.29 6.19 9.94
CA ASN A 58 18.09 7.08 9.11
C ASN A 58 19.38 6.39 8.64
N VAL A 59 19.90 6.83 7.49
CA VAL A 59 21.19 6.38 6.97
C VAL A 59 22.12 7.59 6.87
N TYR A 60 23.26 7.50 7.53
CA TYR A 60 24.29 8.54 7.51
C TYR A 60 25.49 8.09 6.69
N PHE A 61 26.01 8.97 5.85
CA PHE A 61 27.16 8.70 4.99
C PHE A 61 28.29 9.68 5.30
N ASN A 62 29.51 9.18 5.39
CA ASN A 62 30.71 9.98 5.49
C ASN A 62 31.82 9.40 4.59
N GLY A 63 32.55 10.26 3.87
CA GLY A 63 33.66 9.84 3.00
C GLY A 63 33.29 8.96 1.80
N VAL A 64 32.04 8.98 1.35
CA VAL A 64 31.53 8.18 0.22
C VAL A 64 31.25 9.10 -0.97
N SER A 65 31.74 8.72 -2.17
CA SER A 65 31.48 9.50 -3.38
C SER A 65 29.98 9.62 -3.68
N GLY A 66 29.57 10.70 -4.36
CA GLY A 66 28.16 10.95 -4.65
C GLY A 66 27.51 9.87 -5.53
N GLU A 67 28.30 9.17 -6.35
CA GLU A 67 27.84 8.08 -7.21
C GLU A 67 27.56 6.82 -6.40
N VAL A 68 28.53 6.33 -5.65
CA VAL A 68 28.39 5.15 -4.78
C VAL A 68 27.25 5.35 -3.75
N ARG A 69 27.09 6.56 -3.24
CA ARG A 69 25.98 6.89 -2.32
C ARG A 69 24.63 6.79 -3.02
N ARG A 70 24.50 7.24 -4.26
CA ARG A 70 23.25 7.07 -5.04
C ARG A 70 22.92 5.60 -5.24
N GLU A 71 23.90 4.79 -5.58
CA GLU A 71 23.74 3.34 -5.72
C GLU A 71 23.28 2.69 -4.42
N ILE A 72 23.90 3.03 -3.29
CA ILE A 72 23.51 2.50 -1.98
C ILE A 72 22.08 2.90 -1.63
N VAL A 73 21.72 4.18 -1.75
CA VAL A 73 20.36 4.65 -1.43
C VAL A 73 19.32 3.97 -2.32
N GLN A 74 19.60 3.84 -3.61
CA GLN A 74 18.72 3.14 -4.53
C GLN A 74 18.59 1.66 -4.18
N ALA A 75 19.70 0.97 -3.87
CA ALA A 75 19.68 -0.42 -3.44
C ALA A 75 18.88 -0.62 -2.14
N VAL A 76 19.00 0.28 -1.17
CA VAL A 76 18.23 0.27 0.08
C VAL A 76 16.74 0.46 -0.19
N LEU A 77 16.36 1.45 -1.00
CA LEU A 77 14.95 1.70 -1.35
C LEU A 77 14.32 0.51 -2.08
N LEU A 78 15.02 -0.06 -3.07
CA LEU A 78 14.57 -1.26 -3.77
C LEU A 78 14.41 -2.45 -2.83
N LYS A 79 15.30 -2.60 -1.83
CA LYS A 79 15.19 -3.67 -0.83
C LYS A 79 13.99 -3.45 0.10
N ILE A 80 13.73 -2.21 0.54
CA ILE A 80 12.56 -1.86 1.34
C ILE A 80 11.28 -2.15 0.55
N GLU A 81 11.21 -1.71 -0.70
CA GLU A 81 10.09 -2.00 -1.60
C GLU A 81 9.86 -3.52 -1.73
N ALA A 82 10.93 -4.29 -1.98
CA ALA A 82 10.85 -5.74 -2.10
C ALA A 82 10.33 -6.41 -0.81
N VAL A 83 10.80 -5.99 0.36
CA VAL A 83 10.32 -6.49 1.65
C VAL A 83 8.83 -6.18 1.84
N CYS A 84 8.39 -4.97 1.53
CA CYS A 84 6.99 -4.58 1.65
C CYS A 84 6.09 -5.36 0.70
N ARG A 85 6.55 -5.54 -0.53
CA ARG A 85 5.86 -6.33 -1.55
C ARG A 85 5.74 -7.80 -1.14
N ASN A 86 6.83 -8.39 -0.64
CA ASN A 86 6.82 -9.78 -0.19
C ASN A 86 5.89 -9.97 1.01
N PHE A 87 5.94 -9.07 1.98
CA PHE A 87 5.04 -9.10 3.13
C PHE A 87 3.56 -9.04 2.70
N LEU A 88 3.23 -8.15 1.79
CA LEU A 88 1.86 -8.00 1.30
C LEU A 88 1.34 -9.28 0.62
N TRP A 89 2.20 -9.93 -0.18
CA TRP A 89 1.78 -11.07 -1.02
C TRP A 89 1.97 -12.44 -0.37
N HIS A 90 2.88 -12.53 0.59
CA HIS A 90 3.31 -13.84 1.14
C HIS A 90 3.35 -13.86 2.67
N GLY A 91 3.15 -12.74 3.34
CA GLY A 91 3.25 -12.63 4.80
C GLY A 91 4.68 -12.74 5.35
N GLY A 92 5.69 -12.87 4.47
CA GLY A 92 7.11 -12.97 4.83
C GLY A 92 7.95 -11.86 4.21
N THR A 93 9.21 -11.76 4.61
CA THR A 93 10.14 -10.73 4.12
C THR A 93 11.01 -11.23 2.95
N GLU A 94 11.09 -12.53 2.75
CA GLU A 94 11.88 -13.14 1.68
C GLU A 94 11.09 -13.34 0.41
N TYR A 95 11.79 -13.28 -0.73
CA TYR A 95 11.17 -13.47 -2.04
C TYR A 95 10.70 -14.93 -2.22
N ALA A 96 9.40 -15.11 -2.36
CA ALA A 96 8.82 -16.43 -2.56
C ALA A 96 8.17 -16.58 -3.96
N ARG A 97 7.55 -15.53 -4.51
CA ARG A 97 6.82 -15.60 -5.79
C ARG A 97 6.70 -14.21 -6.44
N THR A 98 6.49 -14.18 -7.75
CA THR A 98 6.20 -12.94 -8.49
C THR A 98 4.88 -12.33 -8.03
N PRO A 99 4.85 -11.04 -7.68
CA PRO A 99 3.63 -10.36 -7.28
C PRO A 99 2.63 -10.29 -8.45
N THR A 100 1.35 -10.42 -8.13
CA THR A 100 0.28 -10.42 -9.15
C THR A 100 -0.09 -9.03 -9.64
N VAL A 101 0.23 -7.98 -8.88
CA VAL A 101 0.01 -6.58 -9.23
C VAL A 101 1.31 -5.79 -8.99
N ALA A 102 1.66 -4.91 -9.91
CA ALA A 102 2.86 -4.08 -9.84
C ALA A 102 2.85 -3.14 -8.61
N TRP A 103 4.01 -2.93 -7.97
CA TRP A 103 4.14 -2.07 -6.80
C TRP A 103 3.70 -0.63 -7.05
N SER A 104 4.05 -0.07 -8.20
CA SER A 104 3.61 1.27 -8.62
C SER A 104 2.10 1.41 -8.62
N LYS A 105 1.36 0.37 -9.02
CA LYS A 105 -0.10 0.35 -9.00
C LYS A 105 -0.67 0.32 -7.58
N LEU A 106 -0.02 -0.41 -6.66
CA LEU A 106 -0.38 -0.43 -5.24
C LEU A 106 -0.24 0.95 -4.58
N CYS A 107 0.76 1.73 -5.02
CA CYS A 107 1.05 3.05 -4.48
C CYS A 107 0.12 4.15 -5.01
N THR A 108 -0.74 3.89 -5.99
CA THR A 108 -1.75 4.85 -6.41
C THR A 108 -2.88 4.97 -5.39
N ASN A 109 -3.63 6.08 -5.42
CA ASN A 109 -4.74 6.30 -4.51
C ASN A 109 -5.85 5.24 -4.76
N GLN A 110 -6.62 4.91 -3.74
CA GLN A 110 -7.76 3.99 -3.85
C GLN A 110 -8.79 4.44 -4.90
N LYS A 111 -9.05 5.74 -5.01
CA LYS A 111 -9.92 6.29 -6.06
C LYS A 111 -9.36 6.07 -7.46
N GLU A 112 -8.04 6.04 -7.59
CA GLU A 112 -7.30 5.81 -8.83
C GLU A 112 -6.99 4.33 -9.07
N GLY A 113 -7.58 3.45 -8.27
CA GLY A 113 -7.48 2.00 -8.42
C GLY A 113 -6.34 1.33 -7.65
N GLY A 114 -5.58 2.05 -6.81
CA GLY A 114 -4.53 1.47 -5.95
C GLY A 114 -5.02 1.06 -4.57
N LEU A 115 -4.06 0.75 -3.69
CA LEU A 115 -4.30 0.50 -2.27
C LEU A 115 -4.06 1.74 -1.40
N GLY A 116 -3.51 2.82 -1.96
CA GLY A 116 -3.12 4.02 -1.24
C GLY A 116 -1.86 3.84 -0.41
N LEU A 117 -1.01 2.86 -0.74
CA LEU A 117 0.33 2.75 -0.19
C LEU A 117 1.15 3.95 -0.66
N ARG A 118 2.16 4.31 0.11
CA ARG A 118 3.03 5.43 -0.23
C ARG A 118 4.25 4.91 -0.97
N ASP A 119 4.57 5.55 -2.10
CA ASP A 119 5.84 5.40 -2.77
C ASP A 119 6.94 6.08 -1.94
N GLU A 120 7.95 5.31 -1.57
CA GLU A 120 9.02 5.75 -0.68
C GLU A 120 9.83 6.90 -1.27
N TYR A 121 10.04 6.90 -2.58
CA TYR A 121 10.84 7.91 -3.25
C TYR A 121 10.16 9.28 -3.22
N SER A 122 8.89 9.35 -3.64
CA SER A 122 8.10 10.59 -3.62
C SER A 122 7.83 11.06 -2.20
N TRP A 123 7.64 10.12 -1.25
CA TRP A 123 7.48 10.45 0.16
C TRP A 123 8.75 11.08 0.75
N ASN A 124 9.91 10.52 0.44
CA ASN A 124 11.21 11.06 0.87
C ASN A 124 11.45 12.46 0.27
N LYS A 125 11.17 12.63 -1.02
CA LYS A 125 11.22 13.96 -1.67
C LYS A 125 10.32 14.98 -0.95
N ALA A 126 9.10 14.60 -0.63
CA ALA A 126 8.17 15.47 0.10
C ALA A 126 8.68 15.82 1.49
N ALA A 127 9.31 14.87 2.19
CA ALA A 127 9.90 15.11 3.50
C ALA A 127 11.07 16.10 3.44
N VAL A 128 11.97 15.96 2.46
CA VAL A 128 13.07 16.91 2.25
C VAL A 128 12.53 18.26 1.75
N GLY A 129 11.48 18.27 0.94
CA GLY A 129 10.78 19.49 0.50
C GLY A 129 10.29 20.36 1.67
N LYS A 130 9.93 19.73 2.81
CA LYS A 130 9.60 20.47 4.03
C LYS A 130 10.77 21.29 4.59
N LEU A 131 12.00 20.79 4.44
CA LEU A 131 13.20 21.54 4.85
C LEU A 131 13.42 22.73 3.93
N VAL A 132 13.27 22.53 2.61
CA VAL A 132 13.36 23.61 1.62
C VAL A 132 12.33 24.70 1.91
N TRP A 133 11.09 24.32 2.19
CA TRP A 133 10.03 25.29 2.54
C TRP A 133 10.31 26.02 3.84
N TRP A 134 10.87 25.36 4.88
CA TRP A 134 11.20 26.02 6.14
C TRP A 134 12.25 27.11 5.99
N ILE A 135 13.24 26.95 5.11
CA ILE A 135 14.31 27.95 4.91
C ILE A 135 13.69 29.28 4.50
N GLN A 136 12.64 29.28 3.68
CA GLN A 136 11.97 30.50 3.21
C GLN A 136 10.86 30.98 4.19
N ALA A 137 10.05 30.05 4.71
CA ALA A 137 8.85 30.38 5.45
C ALA A 137 9.05 30.59 6.96
N HIS A 138 10.14 30.10 7.54
CA HIS A 138 10.36 30.11 8.98
C HIS A 138 11.78 30.55 9.38
N PRO A 139 12.18 31.80 9.13
CA PRO A 139 13.51 32.30 9.46
C PRO A 139 13.81 32.28 10.97
N SER A 140 12.80 32.25 11.83
CA SER A 140 12.96 32.20 13.30
C SER A 140 13.35 30.80 13.83
N LYS A 141 13.24 29.73 13.05
CA LYS A 141 13.65 28.39 13.51
C LYS A 141 15.17 28.31 13.67
N LEU A 142 15.66 27.82 14.82
CA LEU A 142 17.10 27.67 15.10
C LEU A 142 17.86 26.97 13.96
N TRP A 143 17.30 25.89 13.41
CA TRP A 143 17.93 25.20 12.30
C TRP A 143 18.05 26.09 11.04
N VAL A 144 17.05 26.91 10.76
CA VAL A 144 17.05 27.84 9.62
C VAL A 144 18.08 28.95 9.86
N GLN A 145 18.13 29.52 11.06
CA GLN A 145 19.15 30.51 11.43
C GLN A 145 20.56 29.92 11.28
N TRP A 146 20.76 28.69 11.71
CA TRP A 146 22.04 27.99 11.52
C TRP A 146 22.36 27.81 10.01
N VAL A 147 21.38 27.43 9.18
CA VAL A 147 21.56 27.34 7.72
C VAL A 147 21.98 28.70 7.13
N HIS A 148 21.31 29.78 7.52
CA HIS A 148 21.66 31.13 7.07
C HIS A 148 23.08 31.53 7.47
N SER A 149 23.49 31.26 8.71
CA SER A 149 24.82 31.62 9.21
C SER A 149 25.94 30.76 8.60
N VAL A 150 25.74 29.47 8.43
CA VAL A 150 26.79 28.51 8.03
C VAL A 150 26.90 28.35 6.54
N TYR A 151 25.78 28.25 5.84
CA TYR A 151 25.73 27.97 4.41
C TYR A 151 25.48 29.22 3.56
N LEU A 152 24.45 29.99 3.86
CA LEU A 152 24.06 31.13 3.02
C LEU A 152 24.96 32.33 3.18
N LYS A 153 25.42 32.62 4.41
CA LYS A 153 26.39 33.70 4.71
C LYS A 153 26.00 35.04 4.08
N GLY A 154 24.72 35.40 4.13
CA GLY A 154 24.17 36.60 3.54
C GLY A 154 23.74 36.55 2.09
N GLN A 155 23.88 35.38 1.42
CA GLN A 155 23.32 35.20 0.10
C GLN A 155 21.83 34.85 0.19
N GLU A 156 21.06 35.30 -0.80
CA GLU A 156 19.67 34.95 -0.94
C GLU A 156 19.54 33.47 -1.25
N TRP A 157 18.49 32.81 -0.64
CA TRP A 157 18.26 31.39 -0.81
C TRP A 157 18.06 30.98 -2.27
N GLU A 158 17.35 31.81 -3.04
CA GLU A 158 17.06 31.59 -4.45
C GLU A 158 18.32 31.45 -5.30
N ASP A 159 19.35 32.26 -5.03
CA ASP A 159 20.58 32.34 -5.81
C ASP A 159 21.68 31.42 -5.27
N TYR A 160 21.50 30.89 -4.05
CA TYR A 160 22.51 30.07 -3.40
C TYR A 160 22.74 28.73 -4.12
N ASN A 161 24.00 28.42 -4.41
CA ASN A 161 24.44 27.11 -4.89
C ASN A 161 25.44 26.49 -3.91
N PRO A 162 25.29 25.19 -3.58
CA PRO A 162 26.15 24.54 -2.61
C PRO A 162 27.57 24.34 -3.16
N SER A 163 28.60 24.58 -2.34
CA SER A 163 30.00 24.28 -2.69
C SER A 163 30.20 22.79 -2.94
N GLN A 164 31.31 22.44 -3.60
CA GLN A 164 31.67 21.04 -3.84
C GLN A 164 31.89 20.26 -2.53
N ASP A 165 32.35 20.91 -1.49
CA ASP A 165 32.62 20.34 -0.16
C ASP A 165 31.38 20.27 0.75
N ALA A 166 30.26 20.85 0.33
CA ALA A 166 29.02 20.82 1.11
C ALA A 166 28.53 19.39 1.33
N SER A 167 27.89 19.16 2.50
CA SER A 167 27.36 17.85 2.84
C SER A 167 26.35 17.38 1.78
N TRP A 168 26.28 16.07 1.57
CA TRP A 168 25.35 15.49 0.60
C TRP A 168 23.90 15.86 0.90
N THR A 169 23.50 15.81 2.18
CA THR A 169 22.15 16.19 2.59
C THR A 169 21.85 17.62 2.18
N TRP A 170 22.79 18.53 2.39
CA TRP A 170 22.64 19.91 1.99
C TRP A 170 22.55 20.09 0.46
N LYS A 171 23.40 19.40 -0.29
CA LYS A 171 23.31 19.38 -1.76
C LYS A 171 21.96 18.84 -2.25
N LYS A 172 21.40 17.83 -1.54
CA LYS A 172 20.07 17.29 -1.87
C LYS A 172 18.95 18.30 -1.60
N VAL A 173 19.00 19.03 -0.48
CA VAL A 173 18.07 20.11 -0.17
C VAL A 173 18.14 21.19 -1.25
N CYS A 174 19.34 21.65 -1.61
CA CYS A 174 19.55 22.65 -2.68
C CYS A 174 19.07 22.17 -4.06
N LYS A 175 19.28 20.90 -4.41
CA LYS A 175 18.78 20.35 -5.67
C LYS A 175 17.25 20.35 -5.71
N LEU A 176 16.57 20.01 -4.61
CA LEU A 176 15.13 20.05 -4.53
C LEU A 176 14.55 21.46 -4.56
N LYS A 177 15.34 22.49 -4.22
CA LYS A 177 14.93 23.89 -4.33
C LYS A 177 14.33 24.21 -5.70
N GLN A 178 15.01 23.82 -6.76
CA GLN A 178 14.58 24.09 -8.13
C GLN A 178 13.26 23.39 -8.49
N GLU A 179 13.08 22.14 -8.05
CA GLU A 179 11.85 21.38 -8.26
C GLU A 179 10.65 22.02 -7.51
N PHE A 180 10.88 22.56 -6.31
CA PHE A 180 9.83 23.13 -5.47
C PHE A 180 9.57 24.62 -5.72
N GLN A 181 10.43 25.32 -6.43
CA GLN A 181 10.32 26.76 -6.66
C GLN A 181 9.00 27.13 -7.34
N GLN A 182 8.59 26.41 -8.38
CA GLN A 182 7.28 26.61 -9.04
C GLN A 182 6.11 26.28 -8.10
N ALA A 183 6.26 25.22 -7.29
CA ALA A 183 5.23 24.80 -6.37
C ALA A 183 4.95 25.82 -5.26
N TYR A 184 5.94 26.58 -4.84
CA TYR A 184 5.78 27.63 -3.80
C TYR A 184 5.00 28.85 -4.24
N HIS A 185 4.87 29.07 -5.54
CA HIS A 185 4.09 30.18 -6.09
C HIS A 185 2.68 29.80 -6.52
N GLN A 186 2.38 28.52 -6.74
CA GLN A 186 1.16 28.06 -7.40
C GLN A 186 0.22 27.21 -6.52
N ASN A 187 0.65 26.79 -5.34
CA ASN A 187 -0.11 25.83 -4.51
C ASN A 187 -0.71 26.47 -3.25
N GLU A 188 -1.68 25.77 -2.64
CA GLU A 188 -2.33 26.18 -1.38
C GLU A 188 -1.36 26.45 -0.22
N TRP A 189 -0.16 25.86 -0.25
CA TRP A 189 0.92 26.03 0.73
C TRP A 189 2.03 26.94 0.24
N ALA A 190 1.77 27.69 -0.80
CA ALA A 190 2.67 28.76 -1.23
C ALA A 190 2.89 29.76 -0.09
N ILE A 191 4.10 30.29 0.01
CA ILE A 191 4.50 31.23 1.07
C ILE A 191 3.53 32.42 1.12
N VAL A 192 3.06 32.86 -0.04
CA VAL A 192 2.12 33.99 -0.20
C VAL A 192 0.72 33.68 0.37
N SER A 193 0.32 32.41 0.43
CA SER A 193 -1.02 32.02 0.92
C SER A 193 -1.12 31.91 2.45
N GLY A 194 -0.02 31.99 3.17
CA GLY A 194 0.04 31.84 4.63
C GLY A 194 -0.32 30.43 5.15
N LYS A 195 -0.50 29.46 4.26
CA LYS A 195 -0.85 28.08 4.63
C LYS A 195 0.41 27.21 4.73
N GLU A 196 0.48 26.40 5.78
CA GLU A 196 1.64 25.56 6.04
C GLU A 196 1.80 24.41 5.04
N TYR A 197 3.05 24.17 4.64
CA TYR A 197 3.44 22.95 3.94
C TYR A 197 3.35 21.75 4.88
N THR A 198 2.72 20.68 4.41
CA THR A 198 2.75 19.37 5.05
C THR A 198 3.36 18.34 4.11
N ILE A 199 4.06 17.34 4.66
CA ILE A 199 4.62 16.25 3.86
C ILE A 199 3.54 15.56 3.03
N LYS A 200 2.31 15.45 3.56
CA LYS A 200 1.16 14.89 2.84
C LYS A 200 0.81 15.70 1.59
N LYS A 201 0.78 17.04 1.70
CA LYS A 201 0.49 17.93 0.55
C LYS A 201 1.62 17.86 -0.49
N GLY A 202 2.88 17.92 -0.05
CA GLY A 202 4.04 17.76 -0.92
C GLY A 202 4.04 16.41 -1.66
N TYR A 203 3.72 15.33 -0.97
CA TYR A 203 3.59 14.02 -1.58
C TYR A 203 2.47 13.98 -2.62
N SER A 204 1.30 14.54 -2.31
CA SER A 204 0.17 14.60 -3.25
C SER A 204 0.51 15.42 -4.51
N TRP A 205 1.34 16.45 -4.38
CA TRP A 205 1.81 17.25 -5.51
C TRP A 205 2.86 16.52 -6.37
N LEU A 206 3.78 15.79 -5.73
CA LEU A 206 4.86 15.06 -6.41
C LEU A 206 4.39 13.81 -7.14
N ARG A 207 3.30 13.20 -6.69
CA ARG A 207 2.83 11.95 -7.29
C ARG A 207 2.08 12.21 -8.60
N GLN A 208 2.18 11.26 -9.52
CA GLN A 208 1.35 11.25 -10.71
C GLN A 208 -0.11 11.01 -10.32
N VAL A 209 -1.01 11.87 -10.79
CA VAL A 209 -2.46 11.73 -10.61
C VAL A 209 -3.02 10.92 -11.77
N ASN A 210 -3.74 9.85 -11.45
CA ASN A 210 -4.44 9.03 -12.42
C ASN A 210 -5.96 9.31 -12.34
N PRO A 211 -6.73 9.04 -13.41
CA PRO A 211 -8.18 9.20 -13.38
C PRO A 211 -8.83 8.26 -12.36
N ASP A 212 -9.94 8.72 -11.78
CA ASP A 212 -10.73 7.94 -10.83
C ASP A 212 -11.34 6.71 -11.53
N VAL A 213 -11.31 5.58 -10.83
CA VAL A 213 -11.91 4.33 -11.32
C VAL A 213 -13.39 4.24 -10.92
N SER A 214 -14.24 3.80 -11.84
CA SER A 214 -15.70 3.71 -11.63
C SER A 214 -16.09 2.75 -10.50
N TRP A 215 -15.32 1.71 -10.28
CA TRP A 215 -15.58 0.67 -9.28
C TRP A 215 -15.12 1.00 -7.85
N TYR A 216 -14.52 2.19 -7.64
CA TYR A 216 -14.03 2.60 -6.31
C TYR A 216 -15.09 2.43 -5.20
N HIS A 217 -16.32 2.88 -5.48
CA HIS A 217 -17.41 2.82 -4.50
C HIS A 217 -17.92 1.40 -4.20
N ILE A 218 -17.61 0.44 -5.06
CA ILE A 218 -17.97 -0.97 -4.85
C ILE A 218 -16.99 -1.62 -3.87
N VAL A 219 -15.71 -1.37 -4.08
CA VAL A 219 -14.62 -2.00 -3.32
C VAL A 219 -14.42 -1.31 -1.97
N TRP A 220 -14.33 0.03 -1.98
CA TRP A 220 -13.93 0.82 -0.80
C TRP A 220 -15.14 1.46 -0.13
N THR A 221 -15.97 0.63 0.48
CA THR A 221 -17.09 1.09 1.32
C THR A 221 -16.72 1.01 2.80
N LYS A 222 -17.23 1.96 3.61
CA LYS A 222 -17.05 1.95 5.07
C LYS A 222 -17.61 0.69 5.75
N TRP A 223 -18.52 0.00 5.08
CA TRP A 223 -19.17 -1.22 5.57
C TRP A 223 -18.35 -2.48 5.29
N SER A 224 -17.39 -2.44 4.41
CA SER A 224 -16.54 -3.60 4.07
C SER A 224 -15.49 -3.88 5.15
N ILE A 225 -15.16 -5.14 5.30
CA ILE A 225 -14.01 -5.60 6.08
C ILE A 225 -12.78 -5.53 5.15
N PRO A 226 -11.60 -5.06 5.62
CA PRO A 226 -10.42 -4.85 4.77
C PRO A 226 -10.02 -6.05 3.92
N LYS A 227 -10.04 -7.26 4.49
CA LYS A 227 -9.73 -8.50 3.75
C LYS A 227 -10.70 -8.78 2.59
N HIS A 228 -11.98 -8.41 2.74
CA HIS A 228 -13.00 -8.56 1.69
C HIS A 228 -12.77 -7.54 0.58
N SER A 229 -12.52 -6.28 0.94
CA SER A 229 -12.18 -5.23 -0.02
C SER A 229 -10.92 -5.56 -0.83
N PHE A 230 -9.92 -6.17 -0.20
CA PHE A 230 -8.69 -6.57 -0.88
C PHE A 230 -8.95 -7.61 -1.99
N ILE A 231 -9.78 -8.63 -1.71
CA ILE A 231 -10.14 -9.63 -2.71
C ILE A 231 -10.99 -9.02 -3.84
N ALA A 232 -11.96 -8.15 -3.51
CA ALA A 232 -12.73 -7.43 -4.52
C ALA A 232 -11.84 -6.51 -5.37
N TRP A 233 -10.87 -5.83 -4.76
CA TRP A 233 -9.87 -5.04 -5.46
C TRP A 233 -9.02 -5.89 -6.43
N LEU A 234 -8.57 -7.08 -6.00
CA LEU A 234 -7.85 -8.01 -6.88
C LEU A 234 -8.64 -8.40 -8.12
N TYR A 235 -9.97 -8.52 -8.01
CA TYR A 235 -10.82 -8.79 -9.15
C TYR A 235 -10.70 -7.71 -10.22
N TYR A 236 -10.81 -6.45 -9.83
CA TYR A 236 -10.69 -5.32 -10.75
C TYR A 236 -9.28 -5.10 -11.28
N GLN A 237 -8.26 -5.58 -10.56
CA GLN A 237 -6.86 -5.56 -11.01
C GLN A 237 -6.50 -6.78 -11.89
N GLN A 238 -7.42 -7.71 -12.13
CA GLN A 238 -7.15 -9.00 -12.80
C GLN A 238 -5.99 -9.77 -12.13
N GLY A 239 -5.85 -9.57 -10.81
CA GLY A 239 -4.72 -10.06 -10.01
C GLY A 239 -4.87 -11.50 -9.53
N PHE A 240 -5.92 -12.24 -9.91
CA PHE A 240 -6.10 -13.63 -9.51
C PHE A 240 -5.23 -14.60 -10.31
N ASN A 241 -4.69 -15.59 -9.63
CA ASN A 241 -4.05 -16.74 -10.24
C ASN A 241 -5.08 -17.88 -10.41
N THR A 242 -6.05 -17.66 -11.28
CA THR A 242 -7.04 -18.63 -11.69
C THR A 242 -6.41 -19.68 -12.62
N LYS A 243 -7.05 -20.85 -12.77
CA LYS A 243 -6.47 -21.96 -13.54
C LYS A 243 -6.30 -21.63 -15.03
N ASP A 244 -7.17 -20.81 -15.62
CA ASP A 244 -7.00 -20.30 -16.98
C ASP A 244 -5.66 -19.55 -17.16
N LYS A 245 -5.32 -18.67 -16.20
CA LYS A 245 -4.06 -17.95 -16.19
C LYS A 245 -2.87 -18.87 -15.90
N LEU A 246 -3.00 -19.78 -14.94
CA LEU A 246 -1.94 -20.72 -14.58
C LEU A 246 -1.67 -21.74 -15.70
N PHE A 247 -2.70 -22.16 -16.43
CA PHE A 247 -2.57 -23.02 -17.60
C PHE A 247 -1.82 -22.31 -18.72
N ARG A 248 -2.18 -21.06 -19.04
CA ARG A 248 -1.44 -20.24 -20.02
C ARG A 248 0.03 -20.01 -19.66
N LEU A 249 0.37 -20.03 -18.38
CA LEU A 249 1.75 -19.91 -17.87
C LEU A 249 2.47 -21.27 -17.77
N GLY A 250 1.85 -22.37 -18.17
CA GLY A 250 2.43 -23.72 -18.07
C GLY A 250 2.57 -24.27 -16.64
N ILE A 251 1.90 -23.61 -15.65
CA ILE A 251 1.98 -23.99 -14.22
C ILE A 251 0.89 -25.00 -13.84
N SER A 252 -0.24 -24.98 -14.52
CA SER A 252 -1.35 -25.93 -14.31
C SER A 252 -1.50 -26.86 -15.51
N PRO A 253 -1.78 -28.16 -15.31
CA PRO A 253 -1.98 -29.12 -16.41
C PRO A 253 -3.29 -28.88 -17.17
N ASP A 254 -4.26 -28.20 -16.55
CA ASP A 254 -5.56 -27.91 -17.13
C ASP A 254 -6.10 -26.55 -16.66
N SER A 255 -7.15 -26.04 -17.34
CA SER A 255 -7.82 -24.78 -17.02
C SER A 255 -9.17 -24.94 -16.32
N SER A 256 -9.64 -26.16 -16.03
CA SER A 256 -10.97 -26.45 -15.48
C SER A 256 -11.15 -25.88 -14.07
N CYS A 257 -12.35 -25.37 -13.79
CA CYS A 257 -12.68 -24.76 -12.50
C CYS A 257 -12.51 -25.75 -11.34
N CYS A 258 -11.75 -25.36 -10.31
CA CYS A 258 -11.50 -26.18 -9.13
C CYS A 258 -12.76 -26.53 -8.33
N ILE A 259 -13.87 -25.78 -8.50
CA ILE A 259 -15.11 -25.99 -7.73
C ILE A 259 -16.12 -26.81 -8.52
N CYS A 260 -16.40 -26.46 -9.79
CA CYS A 260 -17.41 -27.15 -10.57
C CYS A 260 -16.87 -28.21 -11.56
N ALA A 261 -15.59 -28.14 -11.90
CA ALA A 261 -14.89 -29.00 -12.85
C ALA A 261 -15.52 -29.07 -14.26
N GLN A 262 -16.46 -28.18 -14.60
CA GLN A 262 -17.23 -28.21 -15.83
C GLN A 262 -16.78 -27.20 -16.88
N GLU A 263 -16.30 -26.04 -16.44
CA GLU A 263 -15.95 -24.91 -17.31
C GLU A 263 -14.56 -24.39 -16.98
N GLU A 264 -13.97 -23.57 -17.86
CA GLU A 264 -12.70 -22.92 -17.64
C GLU A 264 -12.78 -21.94 -16.46
N GLU A 265 -11.79 -21.97 -15.56
CA GLU A 265 -11.75 -21.12 -14.38
C GLU A 265 -11.18 -19.75 -14.72
N SER A 266 -11.99 -18.85 -15.24
CA SER A 266 -11.69 -17.41 -15.26
C SER A 266 -12.19 -16.73 -13.97
N PRO A 267 -11.71 -15.52 -13.62
CA PRO A 267 -12.25 -14.75 -12.49
C PRO A 267 -13.76 -14.52 -12.63
N TYR A 268 -14.24 -14.22 -13.83
CA TYR A 268 -15.67 -14.00 -14.09
C TYR A 268 -16.49 -15.28 -13.91
N HIS A 269 -16.03 -16.43 -14.47
CA HIS A 269 -16.66 -17.72 -14.23
C HIS A 269 -16.71 -18.01 -12.73
N LEU A 270 -15.55 -17.95 -12.05
CA LEU A 270 -15.43 -18.31 -10.64
C LEU A 270 -16.42 -17.56 -9.75
N PHE A 271 -16.57 -16.26 -9.91
CA PHE A 271 -17.40 -15.44 -9.02
C PHE A 271 -18.86 -15.37 -9.43
N PHE A 272 -19.21 -15.50 -10.72
CA PHE A 272 -20.56 -15.20 -11.22
C PHE A 272 -21.20 -16.32 -12.06
N GLN A 273 -20.42 -17.15 -12.73
CA GLN A 273 -20.96 -18.18 -13.63
C GLN A 273 -20.88 -19.58 -13.04
N CYS A 274 -19.90 -19.88 -12.21
CA CYS A 274 -19.76 -21.19 -11.57
C CYS A 274 -21.07 -21.57 -10.83
N GLN A 275 -21.51 -22.82 -11.00
CA GLN A 275 -22.73 -23.31 -10.37
C GLN A 275 -22.75 -23.12 -8.85
N TYR A 276 -21.60 -23.29 -8.20
CA TYR A 276 -21.44 -23.02 -6.77
C TYR A 276 -21.71 -21.55 -6.45
N SER A 277 -21.09 -20.64 -7.16
CA SER A 277 -21.20 -19.19 -6.92
C SER A 277 -22.60 -18.66 -7.26
N ARG A 278 -23.25 -19.18 -8.29
CA ARG A 278 -24.65 -18.89 -8.59
C ARG A 278 -25.56 -19.25 -7.42
N ARG A 279 -25.37 -20.41 -6.78
CA ARG A 279 -26.13 -20.83 -5.59
C ARG A 279 -25.85 -19.91 -4.38
N VAL A 280 -24.60 -19.47 -4.19
CA VAL A 280 -24.27 -18.48 -3.15
C VAL A 280 -24.98 -17.16 -3.42
N ILE A 281 -24.90 -16.64 -4.64
CA ILE A 281 -25.56 -15.38 -5.06
C ILE A 281 -27.07 -15.47 -4.90
N GLN A 282 -27.70 -16.56 -5.33
CA GLN A 282 -29.13 -16.77 -5.17
C GLN A 282 -29.56 -16.67 -3.71
N ARG A 283 -28.87 -17.33 -2.79
CA ARG A 283 -29.14 -17.24 -1.35
C ARG A 283 -28.92 -15.84 -0.78
N ILE A 284 -27.93 -15.10 -1.29
CA ILE A 284 -27.71 -13.69 -0.94
C ILE A 284 -28.89 -12.84 -1.43
N GLN A 285 -29.42 -13.07 -2.62
CA GLN A 285 -30.60 -12.38 -3.15
C GLN A 285 -31.85 -12.67 -2.28
N GLU A 286 -32.06 -13.92 -1.90
CA GLU A 286 -33.15 -14.32 -0.99
C GLU A 286 -33.03 -13.61 0.38
N TRP A 287 -31.83 -13.57 0.94
CA TRP A 287 -31.56 -12.88 2.22
C TRP A 287 -31.74 -11.38 2.15
N THR A 288 -31.20 -10.72 1.13
CA THR A 288 -31.20 -9.25 1.00
C THR A 288 -32.49 -8.70 0.40
N GLY A 289 -33.23 -9.52 -0.34
CA GLY A 289 -34.38 -9.11 -1.16
C GLY A 289 -33.97 -8.25 -2.36
N VAL A 290 -32.70 -8.34 -2.82
CA VAL A 290 -32.16 -7.52 -3.93
C VAL A 290 -31.46 -8.40 -4.96
N THR A 291 -31.78 -8.20 -6.23
CA THR A 291 -31.21 -8.97 -7.35
C THR A 291 -29.83 -8.47 -7.73
N VAL A 292 -28.92 -9.40 -7.94
CA VAL A 292 -27.54 -9.13 -8.44
C VAL A 292 -27.54 -9.23 -9.97
N SER A 293 -26.99 -8.23 -10.64
CA SER A 293 -26.75 -8.25 -12.08
C SER A 293 -25.34 -8.76 -12.37
N ALA A 294 -25.25 -9.98 -12.88
CA ALA A 294 -23.96 -10.57 -13.26
C ALA A 294 -23.33 -9.94 -14.51
N THR A 295 -24.09 -9.20 -15.30
CA THR A 295 -23.63 -8.62 -16.58
C THR A 295 -23.02 -7.23 -16.45
N ASN A 296 -23.25 -6.53 -15.35
CA ASN A 296 -22.77 -5.16 -15.17
C ASN A 296 -21.75 -5.06 -14.03
N THR A 297 -20.47 -5.17 -14.36
CA THR A 297 -19.36 -5.08 -13.40
C THR A 297 -19.18 -3.69 -12.74
N GLN A 298 -19.85 -2.67 -13.27
CA GLN A 298 -19.84 -1.32 -12.70
C GLN A 298 -21.01 -1.07 -11.74
N ASN A 299 -22.07 -1.87 -11.85
CA ASN A 299 -23.22 -1.81 -10.96
C ASN A 299 -23.85 -3.21 -10.79
N TRP A 300 -23.39 -3.94 -9.78
CA TRP A 300 -23.84 -5.29 -9.47
C TRP A 300 -25.31 -5.39 -9.02
N TRP A 301 -25.95 -4.27 -8.70
CA TRP A 301 -27.30 -4.25 -8.15
C TRP A 301 -28.27 -3.63 -9.15
N GLN A 302 -29.34 -4.31 -9.47
CA GLN A 302 -30.26 -3.92 -10.53
C GLN A 302 -31.05 -2.63 -10.26
N HIS A 303 -31.18 -2.19 -9.02
CA HIS A 303 -31.93 -0.99 -8.65
C HIS A 303 -31.05 0.24 -8.40
N ARG A 304 -31.24 1.31 -9.17
CA ARG A 304 -30.49 2.56 -9.08
C ARG A 304 -30.88 3.48 -7.91
N ARG A 305 -31.97 3.18 -7.16
CA ARG A 305 -32.53 4.09 -6.13
C ARG A 305 -32.34 3.56 -4.71
N PHE A 306 -31.14 3.11 -4.38
CA PHE A 306 -30.79 2.78 -3.00
C PHE A 306 -30.24 4.00 -2.26
N THR A 307 -30.49 4.07 -0.94
CA THR A 307 -29.78 5.00 -0.05
C THR A 307 -28.29 4.70 -0.03
N ARG A 308 -27.46 5.68 0.35
CA ARG A 308 -26.02 5.45 0.53
C ARG A 308 -25.71 4.29 1.48
N LEU A 309 -26.49 4.17 2.55
CA LEU A 309 -26.34 3.09 3.52
C LEU A 309 -26.61 1.74 2.87
N LYS A 310 -27.78 1.57 2.26
CA LYS A 310 -28.17 0.32 1.61
C LYS A 310 -27.19 -0.09 0.53
N HIS A 311 -26.78 0.84 -0.33
CA HIS A 311 -25.80 0.58 -1.38
C HIS A 311 -24.44 0.15 -0.82
N GLY A 312 -23.96 0.81 0.24
CA GLY A 312 -22.69 0.48 0.89
C GLY A 312 -22.70 -0.91 1.55
N VAL A 313 -23.80 -1.27 2.23
CA VAL A 313 -23.95 -2.60 2.84
C VAL A 313 -24.05 -3.69 1.78
N LEU A 314 -24.82 -3.47 0.70
CA LEU A 314 -24.92 -4.40 -0.41
C LEU A 314 -23.55 -4.65 -1.07
N ASN A 315 -22.78 -3.60 -1.32
CA ASN A 315 -21.44 -3.74 -1.85
C ASN A 315 -20.51 -4.52 -0.90
N SER A 316 -20.66 -4.32 0.41
CA SER A 316 -19.88 -5.08 1.38
C SER A 316 -20.26 -6.56 1.40
N ILE A 317 -21.53 -6.90 1.19
CA ILE A 317 -22.01 -8.30 1.04
C ILE A 317 -21.37 -8.94 -0.20
N LEU A 318 -21.32 -8.23 -1.32
CA LEU A 318 -20.67 -8.72 -2.54
C LEU A 318 -19.17 -8.96 -2.33
N ASN A 319 -18.48 -7.99 -1.70
CA ASN A 319 -17.06 -8.12 -1.38
C ASN A 319 -16.79 -9.33 -0.47
N ALA A 320 -17.67 -9.57 0.52
CA ALA A 320 -17.61 -10.76 1.37
C ALA A 320 -17.87 -12.05 0.58
N ALA A 321 -18.84 -12.06 -0.35
CA ALA A 321 -19.09 -13.21 -1.20
C ALA A 321 -17.85 -13.56 -2.05
N MET A 322 -17.22 -12.58 -2.69
CA MET A 322 -15.99 -12.79 -3.45
C MET A 322 -14.87 -13.35 -2.56
N TYR A 323 -14.69 -12.81 -1.36
CA TYR A 323 -13.69 -13.30 -0.41
C TYR A 323 -13.93 -14.78 -0.05
N TYR A 324 -15.15 -15.14 0.33
CA TYR A 324 -15.44 -16.51 0.75
C TYR A 324 -15.43 -17.50 -0.42
N ILE A 325 -15.89 -17.12 -1.61
CA ILE A 325 -15.78 -17.95 -2.82
C ILE A 325 -14.32 -18.22 -3.15
N TRP A 326 -13.46 -17.19 -3.12
CA TRP A 326 -12.02 -17.34 -3.35
C TRP A 326 -11.35 -18.27 -2.34
N ASN A 327 -11.68 -18.12 -1.04
CA ASN A 327 -11.17 -19.00 -0.01
C ASN A 327 -11.62 -20.46 -0.23
N LYS A 328 -12.87 -20.67 -0.64
CA LYS A 328 -13.37 -22.03 -0.92
C LYS A 328 -12.69 -22.64 -2.15
N ARG A 329 -12.47 -21.85 -3.19
CA ARG A 329 -11.70 -22.27 -4.35
C ARG A 329 -10.27 -22.70 -3.94
N ASN A 330 -9.62 -21.94 -3.07
CA ASN A 330 -8.28 -22.27 -2.60
C ASN A 330 -8.28 -23.53 -1.73
N ALA A 331 -9.22 -23.68 -0.81
CA ALA A 331 -9.39 -24.91 -0.01
C ALA A 331 -9.67 -26.13 -0.89
N SER A 332 -10.52 -26.00 -1.91
CA SER A 332 -10.76 -27.08 -2.88
C SER A 332 -9.48 -27.47 -3.62
N ARG A 333 -8.67 -26.49 -4.03
CA ARG A 333 -7.43 -26.74 -4.78
C ARG A 333 -6.33 -27.40 -3.93
N HIS A 334 -6.18 -26.97 -2.68
CA HIS A 334 -5.03 -27.36 -1.83
C HIS A 334 -5.37 -28.46 -0.82
N GLU A 335 -6.63 -28.54 -0.39
CA GLU A 335 -7.09 -29.42 0.70
C GLU A 335 -8.16 -30.43 0.23
N GLY A 336 -8.65 -30.30 -1.02
CA GLY A 336 -9.75 -31.14 -1.53
C GLY A 336 -11.10 -30.89 -0.85
N VAL A 337 -11.25 -29.84 -0.05
CA VAL A 337 -12.45 -29.58 0.77
C VAL A 337 -13.37 -28.58 0.09
N ILE A 338 -14.60 -28.98 -0.18
CA ILE A 338 -15.67 -28.09 -0.69
C ILE A 338 -16.74 -27.91 0.37
N ILE A 339 -16.87 -26.71 0.90
CA ILE A 339 -17.92 -26.34 1.84
C ILE A 339 -19.18 -25.98 1.06
N SER A 340 -20.36 -26.41 1.54
CA SER A 340 -21.64 -26.15 0.88
C SER A 340 -21.91 -24.63 0.69
N PRO A 341 -22.65 -24.23 -0.36
CA PRO A 341 -23.04 -22.84 -0.59
C PRO A 341 -23.80 -22.23 0.60
N GLY A 342 -24.64 -23.03 1.28
CA GLY A 342 -25.36 -22.57 2.47
C GLY A 342 -24.44 -22.18 3.61
N ARG A 343 -23.44 -22.99 3.92
CA ARG A 343 -22.47 -22.68 4.98
C ARG A 343 -21.60 -21.45 4.60
N CYS A 344 -21.30 -21.28 3.33
CA CYS A 344 -20.61 -20.08 2.83
C CYS A 344 -21.45 -18.82 3.13
N VAL A 345 -22.75 -18.84 2.85
CA VAL A 345 -23.64 -17.71 3.11
C VAL A 345 -23.75 -17.40 4.61
N VAL A 346 -23.83 -18.42 5.48
CA VAL A 346 -23.83 -18.22 6.94
C VAL A 346 -22.59 -17.45 7.40
N MET A 347 -21.41 -17.76 6.84
CA MET A 347 -20.17 -17.03 7.17
C MET A 347 -20.23 -15.57 6.67
N ILE A 348 -20.76 -15.33 5.47
CA ILE A 348 -20.98 -13.98 4.94
C ILE A 348 -21.94 -13.20 5.84
N GLN A 349 -23.05 -13.80 6.21
CA GLN A 349 -24.04 -13.18 7.11
C GLN A 349 -23.45 -12.80 8.46
N ALA A 350 -22.66 -13.68 9.07
CA ALA A 350 -21.99 -13.43 10.35
C ALA A 350 -21.05 -12.21 10.29
N ASP A 351 -20.19 -12.16 9.28
CA ASP A 351 -19.25 -11.04 9.11
C ASP A 351 -19.97 -9.72 8.85
N ILE A 352 -21.00 -9.73 8.01
CA ILE A 352 -21.77 -8.52 7.67
C ILE A 352 -22.60 -8.04 8.86
N ARG A 353 -23.29 -8.95 9.58
CA ARG A 353 -24.04 -8.62 10.79
C ARG A 353 -23.16 -7.97 11.86
N ASN A 354 -21.99 -8.56 12.11
CA ASN A 354 -21.02 -8.01 13.06
C ASN A 354 -20.56 -6.61 12.62
N LYS A 355 -20.26 -6.43 11.33
CA LYS A 355 -19.84 -5.13 10.80
C LYS A 355 -20.93 -4.07 10.89
N ILE A 356 -22.17 -4.43 10.58
CA ILE A 356 -23.32 -3.52 10.73
C ILE A 356 -23.48 -3.12 12.19
N LYS A 357 -23.48 -4.07 13.13
CA LYS A 357 -23.59 -3.79 14.57
C LYS A 357 -22.51 -2.84 15.07
N GLN A 358 -21.26 -3.00 14.62
CA GLN A 358 -20.16 -2.14 15.00
C GLN A 358 -20.23 -0.72 14.41
N GLN A 359 -20.77 -0.58 13.21
CA GLN A 359 -20.74 0.70 12.47
C GLN A 359 -22.06 1.50 12.60
N LEU A 360 -23.13 0.86 13.04
CA LEU A 360 -24.44 1.48 13.13
C LEU A 360 -24.54 2.31 14.43
N GLN A 361 -23.84 3.46 14.44
CA GLN A 361 -23.95 4.46 15.49
C GLN A 361 -24.85 5.60 14.98
N GLY A 362 -26.05 5.77 15.56
CA GLY A 362 -26.95 6.88 15.22
C GLY A 362 -28.26 6.45 14.55
N THR A 363 -29.08 7.45 14.22
CA THR A 363 -30.44 7.26 13.63
C THR A 363 -30.34 6.79 12.17
N VAL A 364 -30.90 5.64 11.91
CA VAL A 364 -31.09 5.09 10.56
C VAL A 364 -32.40 5.66 9.99
N SER A 365 -32.42 5.97 8.68
CA SER A 365 -33.64 6.42 8.01
C SER A 365 -34.74 5.36 8.15
N ARG A 366 -36.02 5.79 8.24
CA ARG A 366 -37.16 4.88 8.32
C ARG A 366 -37.17 3.83 7.20
N LYS A 367 -36.76 4.22 6.00
CA LYS A 367 -36.66 3.33 4.82
C LYS A 367 -35.62 2.23 4.98
N ASP A 368 -34.49 2.52 5.63
CA ASP A 368 -33.40 1.56 5.79
C ASP A 368 -33.56 0.72 7.05
N LYS A 369 -34.27 1.22 8.07
CA LYS A 369 -34.41 0.57 9.38
C LYS A 369 -34.97 -0.84 9.25
N HIS A 370 -36.13 -0.98 8.62
CA HIS A 370 -36.80 -2.27 8.42
C HIS A 370 -35.94 -3.26 7.62
N TRP A 371 -35.23 -2.77 6.57
CA TRP A 371 -34.36 -3.63 5.79
C TRP A 371 -33.10 -4.08 6.57
N ILE A 372 -32.51 -3.18 7.38
CA ILE A 372 -31.37 -3.53 8.24
C ILE A 372 -31.83 -4.53 9.33
N GLU A 373 -32.98 -4.33 9.97
CA GLU A 373 -33.53 -5.28 10.93
C GLU A 373 -33.67 -6.66 10.33
N LYS A 374 -34.24 -6.77 9.11
CA LYS A 374 -34.31 -8.05 8.38
C LYS A 374 -32.93 -8.70 8.12
N LEU A 375 -31.87 -7.90 7.85
CA LEU A 375 -30.55 -8.45 7.67
C LEU A 375 -29.93 -8.98 8.97
N LEU A 376 -30.28 -8.40 10.10
CA LEU A 376 -29.73 -8.73 11.42
C LEU A 376 -30.35 -9.98 12.04
N HIS A 377 -31.56 -10.33 11.64
CA HIS A 377 -32.26 -11.57 12.01
C HIS A 377 -32.03 -12.65 10.94
#